data_72e605fd0c3378c35671210383a065eb
#
_entry.id   72e605fd0c3378c35671210383a065eb
#
_cell.length_a   1.000
_cell.length_b   1.000
_cell.length_c   1.000
_cell.angle_alpha   90.00
_cell.angle_beta   90.00
_cell.angle_gamma   90.00
#
_symmetry.space_group_name_H-M   'P 1'
#
loop_
_entity.id
_entity.type
_entity.pdbx_description
1 polymer ?
#
loop_
_entity_poly.entity_id
_entity_poly.type
_entity_poly.pdbx_seq_one_letter_code
_entity_poly.pdbx_strand_id
1 'polypeptide(L)'
;MSKFAGKKAVVTGGTHGMGLAIVKALLDGGAEVVLTGRNEKNIEEARTELKSDSAHVVRSDAASMADIRALADTAQEKLGRVDYLFVNHGIAEVQTLDEVTEDAWDRAFAVNTKGAFFTVQSLSPLLNDGGAIVFTTVANDLIFPGLSAYSGSKEAVRAVAHVLAAEFLPRQIRVNLVAPGYIKTPTMGVVGLSDEERREFEEQGSQTTPLKRNGTVEEVAAAALFLAADATFSTNVEFPVDGGFAQGLSGAH
;
A
#
# COMPACT_ATOMS: atom_id res chain seq x y z
N MET A 1 22.29 9.78 13.85
CA MET A 1 22.16 9.16 12.52
C MET A 1 20.70 9.15 12.17
N SER A 2 20.33 9.44 10.93
CA SER A 2 18.92 9.36 10.52
C SER A 2 18.45 7.90 10.57
N LYS A 3 17.16 7.68 10.88
CA LYS A 3 16.59 6.38 11.24
C LYS A 3 16.76 5.30 10.16
N PHE A 4 16.74 5.71 8.88
CA PHE A 4 16.85 4.82 7.73
C PHE A 4 18.14 4.98 6.93
N ALA A 5 19.18 5.60 7.52
CA ALA A 5 20.46 5.79 6.85
C ALA A 5 21.03 4.45 6.36
N GLY A 6 21.33 4.38 5.05
CA GLY A 6 21.86 3.19 4.39
C GLY A 6 20.83 2.06 4.18
N LYS A 7 19.55 2.27 4.53
CA LYS A 7 18.47 1.34 4.25
C LYS A 7 17.96 1.51 2.82
N LYS A 8 17.50 0.43 2.22
CA LYS A 8 17.02 0.35 0.86
C LYS A 8 15.60 -0.21 0.82
N ALA A 9 14.72 0.50 0.14
CA ALA A 9 13.32 0.14 0.11
C ALA A 9 12.72 0.16 -1.30
N VAL A 10 11.72 -0.70 -1.52
CA VAL A 10 10.83 -0.64 -2.68
C VAL A 10 9.42 -0.31 -2.20
N VAL A 11 8.78 0.68 -2.83
CA VAL A 11 7.40 1.10 -2.52
C VAL A 11 6.55 1.06 -3.79
N THR A 12 5.67 0.09 -3.90
CA THR A 12 4.73 0.03 -5.02
C THR A 12 3.55 0.98 -4.79
N GLY A 13 3.08 1.65 -5.87
CA GLY A 13 2.08 2.71 -5.71
C GLY A 13 2.61 3.92 -4.93
N GLY A 14 3.91 4.19 -5.04
CA GLY A 14 4.63 5.21 -4.28
C GLY A 14 4.55 6.64 -4.86
N THR A 15 3.83 6.86 -5.96
CA THR A 15 3.81 8.16 -6.66
C THR A 15 2.72 9.12 -6.17
N HIS A 16 1.81 8.70 -5.30
CA HIS A 16 0.78 9.56 -4.71
C HIS A 16 0.22 8.97 -3.41
N GLY A 17 -0.54 9.77 -2.66
CA GLY A 17 -1.28 9.34 -1.48
C GLY A 17 -0.39 8.67 -0.41
N MET A 18 -0.89 7.57 0.17
CA MET A 18 -0.21 6.85 1.27
C MET A 18 1.18 6.34 0.86
N GLY A 19 1.33 5.81 -0.36
CA GLY A 19 2.62 5.34 -0.85
C GLY A 19 3.66 6.45 -0.94
N LEU A 20 3.28 7.65 -1.42
CA LEU A 20 4.17 8.80 -1.48
C LEU A 20 4.57 9.29 -0.08
N ALA A 21 3.66 9.24 0.89
CA ALA A 21 3.98 9.57 2.27
C ALA A 21 5.00 8.58 2.89
N ILE A 22 4.87 7.28 2.60
CA ILE A 22 5.87 6.28 2.99
C ILE A 22 7.23 6.60 2.36
N VAL A 23 7.26 6.91 1.04
CA VAL A 23 8.49 7.28 0.32
C VAL A 23 9.17 8.49 0.95
N LYS A 24 8.42 9.57 1.19
CA LYS A 24 8.96 10.79 1.82
C LYS A 24 9.59 10.51 3.17
N ALA A 25 8.88 9.79 4.03
CA ALA A 25 9.38 9.48 5.36
C ALA A 25 10.63 8.57 5.35
N LEU A 26 10.74 7.66 4.37
CA LEU A 26 11.95 6.86 4.14
C LEU A 26 13.12 7.73 3.69
N LEU A 27 12.91 8.62 2.72
CA LEU A 27 13.94 9.54 2.21
C LEU A 27 14.40 10.53 3.28
N ASP A 28 13.47 11.11 4.03
CA ASP A 28 13.78 12.00 5.18
C ASP A 28 14.60 11.26 6.24
N GLY A 29 14.36 9.97 6.39
CA GLY A 29 15.13 9.07 7.25
C GLY A 29 16.46 8.60 6.64
N GLY A 30 16.83 9.03 5.43
CA GLY A 30 18.11 8.73 4.77
C GLY A 30 18.14 7.39 4.03
N ALA A 31 17.01 6.81 3.70
CA ALA A 31 16.93 5.62 2.84
C ALA A 31 17.11 5.95 1.36
N GLU A 32 17.48 4.93 0.58
CA GLU A 32 17.39 4.93 -0.87
C GLU A 32 16.14 4.13 -1.29
N VAL A 33 15.33 4.68 -2.21
CA VAL A 33 13.99 4.15 -2.49
C VAL A 33 13.75 4.00 -3.99
N VAL A 34 13.36 2.81 -4.43
CA VAL A 34 12.68 2.58 -5.71
C VAL A 34 11.17 2.67 -5.47
N LEU A 35 10.50 3.55 -6.18
CA LEU A 35 9.05 3.71 -6.07
C LEU A 35 8.37 3.58 -7.43
N THR A 36 7.15 3.03 -7.44
CA THR A 36 6.43 2.80 -8.69
C THR A 36 5.08 3.51 -8.74
N GLY A 37 4.68 3.82 -9.97
CA GLY A 37 3.34 4.26 -10.31
C GLY A 37 3.01 3.90 -11.77
N ARG A 38 1.73 3.94 -12.13
CA ARG A 38 1.28 3.69 -13.50
C ARG A 38 0.93 4.99 -14.24
N ASN A 39 0.40 5.96 -13.52
CA ASN A 39 -0.07 7.21 -14.09
C ASN A 39 1.11 8.16 -14.33
N GLU A 40 1.33 8.57 -15.59
CA GLU A 40 2.45 9.44 -15.99
C GLU A 40 2.42 10.81 -15.26
N LYS A 41 1.24 11.40 -15.08
CA LYS A 41 1.10 12.66 -14.36
C LYS A 41 1.60 12.53 -12.91
N ASN A 42 1.14 11.51 -12.19
CA ASN A 42 1.58 11.27 -10.81
C ASN A 42 3.08 10.95 -10.73
N ILE A 43 3.63 10.29 -11.75
CA ILE A 43 5.08 10.00 -11.85
C ILE A 43 5.87 11.31 -11.94
N GLU A 44 5.49 12.22 -12.85
CA GLU A 44 6.18 13.50 -13.02
C GLU A 44 6.01 14.43 -11.82
N GLU A 45 4.81 14.45 -11.21
CA GLU A 45 4.57 15.16 -9.96
C GLU A 45 5.47 14.64 -8.83
N ALA A 46 5.56 13.30 -8.66
CA ALA A 46 6.42 12.70 -7.66
C ALA A 46 7.90 13.02 -7.89
N ARG A 47 8.40 12.97 -9.14
CA ARG A 47 9.78 13.36 -9.48
C ARG A 47 10.05 14.81 -9.09
N THR A 48 9.11 15.70 -9.42
CA THR A 48 9.23 17.14 -9.14
C THR A 48 9.19 17.43 -7.64
N GLU A 49 8.38 16.68 -6.90
CA GLU A 49 8.18 16.88 -5.46
C GLU A 49 9.35 16.33 -4.63
N LEU A 50 9.78 15.10 -4.95
CA LEU A 50 10.83 14.42 -4.17
C LEU A 50 12.22 15.06 -4.33
N LYS A 51 12.59 15.47 -5.55
CA LYS A 51 13.88 16.12 -5.88
C LYS A 51 15.09 15.51 -5.17
N SER A 52 15.17 14.20 -5.13
CA SER A 52 16.18 13.44 -4.40
C SER A 52 16.87 12.43 -5.32
N ASP A 53 18.19 12.40 -5.30
CA ASP A 53 18.99 11.41 -6.03
C ASP A 53 18.80 9.98 -5.46
N SER A 54 18.32 9.90 -4.22
CA SER A 54 17.99 8.63 -3.56
C SER A 54 16.57 8.11 -3.89
N ALA A 55 15.80 8.82 -4.73
CA ALA A 55 14.46 8.45 -5.16
C ALA A 55 14.44 8.00 -6.63
N HIS A 56 14.26 6.73 -6.88
CA HIS A 56 14.18 6.16 -8.23
C HIS A 56 12.74 5.91 -8.62
N VAL A 57 12.15 6.84 -9.38
CA VAL A 57 10.74 6.77 -9.81
C VAL A 57 10.61 5.95 -11.09
N VAL A 58 9.89 4.85 -11.02
CA VAL A 58 9.74 3.86 -12.10
C VAL A 58 8.27 3.74 -12.52
N ARG A 59 8.02 3.75 -13.84
CA ARG A 59 6.71 3.37 -14.36
C ARG A 59 6.56 1.85 -14.26
N SER A 60 5.51 1.38 -13.61
CA SER A 60 5.19 -0.04 -13.50
C SER A 60 3.69 -0.23 -13.32
N ASP A 61 3.07 -1.08 -14.14
CA ASP A 61 1.70 -1.54 -13.97
C ASP A 61 1.69 -2.86 -13.21
N ALA A 62 1.08 -2.86 -12.03
CA ALA A 62 0.99 -4.05 -11.19
C ALA A 62 0.16 -5.20 -11.82
N ALA A 63 -0.66 -4.94 -12.84
CA ALA A 63 -1.34 -5.98 -13.59
C ALA A 63 -0.44 -6.65 -14.65
N SER A 64 0.70 -6.04 -14.99
CA SER A 64 1.62 -6.50 -16.03
C SER A 64 2.77 -7.32 -15.44
N MET A 65 2.84 -8.61 -15.79
CA MET A 65 3.98 -9.46 -15.38
C MET A 65 5.31 -8.99 -15.97
N ALA A 66 5.30 -8.35 -17.14
CA ALA A 66 6.50 -7.78 -17.73
C ALA A 66 7.02 -6.61 -16.90
N ASP A 67 6.13 -5.70 -16.49
CA ASP A 67 6.48 -4.53 -15.67
C ASP A 67 6.96 -4.97 -14.28
N ILE A 68 6.34 -5.98 -13.68
CA ILE A 68 6.76 -6.53 -12.38
C ILE A 68 8.18 -7.10 -12.44
N ARG A 69 8.53 -7.82 -13.52
CA ARG A 69 9.90 -8.33 -13.74
C ARG A 69 10.89 -7.18 -13.95
N ALA A 70 10.53 -6.21 -14.79
CA ALA A 70 11.36 -5.04 -15.04
C ALA A 70 11.58 -4.20 -13.75
N LEU A 71 10.61 -4.16 -12.84
CA LEU A 71 10.78 -3.57 -11.52
C LEU A 71 11.84 -4.30 -10.71
N ALA A 72 11.84 -5.63 -10.71
CA ALA A 72 12.85 -6.41 -10.00
C ALA A 72 14.26 -6.16 -10.58
N ASP A 73 14.39 -6.13 -11.91
CA ASP A 73 15.66 -5.80 -12.57
C ASP A 73 16.15 -4.39 -12.19
N THR A 74 15.24 -3.40 -12.18
CA THR A 74 15.57 -2.03 -11.76
C THR A 74 15.95 -1.95 -10.29
N ALA A 75 15.24 -2.65 -9.41
CA ALA A 75 15.58 -2.70 -8.00
C ALA A 75 16.96 -3.35 -7.76
N GLN A 76 17.29 -4.39 -8.52
CA GLN A 76 18.62 -5.01 -8.50
C GLN A 76 19.71 -4.01 -8.95
N GLU A 77 19.46 -3.29 -10.04
CA GLU A 77 20.43 -2.32 -10.61
C GLU A 77 20.66 -1.14 -9.65
N LYS A 78 19.59 -0.55 -9.12
CA LYS A 78 19.66 0.67 -8.30
C LYS A 78 20.03 0.40 -6.85
N LEU A 79 19.42 -0.63 -6.26
CA LEU A 79 19.53 -0.91 -4.85
C LEU A 79 20.45 -2.12 -4.55
N GLY A 80 20.56 -3.08 -5.46
CA GLY A 80 21.24 -4.36 -5.25
C GLY A 80 20.48 -5.27 -4.28
N ARG A 81 20.40 -4.89 -3.01
CA ARG A 81 19.62 -5.60 -1.97
C ARG A 81 18.55 -4.67 -1.39
N VAL A 82 17.50 -5.23 -0.80
CA VAL A 82 16.35 -4.50 -0.28
C VAL A 82 16.11 -4.87 1.17
N ASP A 83 16.01 -3.88 2.06
CA ASP A 83 15.66 -4.10 3.48
C ASP A 83 14.14 -4.13 3.68
N TYR A 84 13.40 -3.26 2.96
CA TYR A 84 11.96 -3.09 3.14
C TYR A 84 11.22 -3.11 1.81
N LEU A 85 10.16 -3.92 1.72
CA LEU A 85 9.22 -3.93 0.60
C LEU A 85 7.84 -3.49 1.08
N PHE A 86 7.32 -2.39 0.54
CA PHE A 86 5.97 -1.91 0.78
C PHE A 86 5.10 -2.21 -0.44
N VAL A 87 4.19 -3.17 -0.30
CA VAL A 87 3.22 -3.55 -1.33
C VAL A 87 1.96 -2.73 -1.11
N ASN A 88 2.00 -1.48 -1.62
CA ASN A 88 0.97 -0.47 -1.34
C ASN A 88 0.03 -0.21 -2.54
N HIS A 89 0.37 -0.66 -3.74
CA HIS A 89 -0.50 -0.45 -4.90
C HIS A 89 -1.88 -1.09 -4.73
N GLY A 90 -2.87 -0.48 -5.37
CA GLY A 90 -4.23 -1.00 -5.39
C GLY A 90 -5.17 -0.06 -6.15
N ILE A 91 -6.30 -0.59 -6.55
CA ILE A 91 -7.42 0.15 -7.15
C ILE A 91 -8.71 -0.22 -6.45
N ALA A 92 -9.59 0.76 -6.29
CA ALA A 92 -10.98 0.56 -5.87
C ALA A 92 -11.91 1.24 -6.88
N GLU A 93 -12.95 0.55 -7.27
CA GLU A 93 -14.06 1.05 -8.07
C GLU A 93 -15.34 0.74 -7.32
N VAL A 94 -16.24 1.72 -7.24
CA VAL A 94 -17.55 1.51 -6.61
C VAL A 94 -18.53 1.09 -7.70
N GLN A 95 -19.00 -0.15 -7.62
CA GLN A 95 -19.95 -0.73 -8.56
C GLN A 95 -20.88 -1.68 -7.78
N THR A 96 -22.17 -1.48 -7.89
CA THR A 96 -23.17 -2.38 -7.29
C THR A 96 -23.17 -3.75 -7.98
N LEU A 97 -23.87 -4.73 -7.41
CA LEU A 97 -23.94 -6.09 -7.97
C LEU A 97 -24.32 -6.10 -9.46
N ASP A 98 -25.26 -5.24 -9.85
CA ASP A 98 -25.77 -5.15 -11.23
C ASP A 98 -24.84 -4.40 -12.19
N GLU A 99 -23.86 -3.64 -11.66
CA GLU A 99 -22.92 -2.81 -12.43
C GLU A 99 -21.55 -3.48 -12.62
N VAL A 100 -21.17 -4.40 -11.73
CA VAL A 100 -19.87 -5.07 -11.82
C VAL A 100 -19.77 -5.85 -13.12
N THR A 101 -18.78 -5.52 -13.93
CA THR A 101 -18.44 -6.28 -15.14
C THR A 101 -17.32 -7.28 -14.86
N GLU A 102 -17.21 -8.34 -15.69
CA GLU A 102 -16.10 -9.28 -15.64
C GLU A 102 -14.74 -8.57 -15.75
N ASP A 103 -14.62 -7.60 -16.69
CA ASP A 103 -13.40 -6.81 -16.86
C ASP A 103 -13.02 -5.99 -15.60
N ALA A 104 -14.00 -5.41 -14.91
CA ALA A 104 -13.76 -4.66 -13.67
C ALA A 104 -13.33 -5.59 -12.52
N TRP A 105 -13.98 -6.74 -12.42
CA TRP A 105 -13.60 -7.80 -11.48
C TRP A 105 -12.16 -8.29 -11.73
N ASP A 106 -11.87 -8.69 -12.96
CA ASP A 106 -10.55 -9.19 -13.35
C ASP A 106 -9.46 -8.16 -13.12
N ARG A 107 -9.74 -6.87 -13.43
CA ARG A 107 -8.82 -5.77 -13.18
C ARG A 107 -8.53 -5.59 -11.69
N ALA A 108 -9.55 -5.64 -10.83
CA ALA A 108 -9.37 -5.54 -9.38
C ALA A 108 -8.47 -6.66 -8.85
N PHE A 109 -8.72 -7.90 -9.23
CA PHE A 109 -7.89 -9.03 -8.82
C PHE A 109 -6.50 -9.05 -9.48
N ALA A 110 -6.41 -8.65 -10.76
CA ALA A 110 -5.13 -8.57 -11.45
C ALA A 110 -4.18 -7.56 -10.80
N VAL A 111 -4.69 -6.37 -10.43
CA VAL A 111 -3.88 -5.34 -9.77
C VAL A 111 -3.68 -5.67 -8.30
N ASN A 112 -4.78 -5.84 -7.54
CA ASN A 112 -4.69 -5.88 -6.08
C ASN A 112 -4.10 -7.18 -5.56
N THR A 113 -4.48 -8.34 -6.12
CA THR A 113 -4.10 -9.66 -5.59
C THR A 113 -2.94 -10.27 -6.36
N LYS A 114 -3.12 -10.52 -7.67
CA LYS A 114 -2.09 -11.12 -8.52
C LYS A 114 -0.83 -10.25 -8.56
N GLY A 115 -1.00 -8.93 -8.77
CA GLY A 115 0.09 -7.97 -8.79
C GLY A 115 0.87 -7.96 -7.49
N ALA A 116 0.18 -7.96 -6.35
CA ALA A 116 0.82 -7.98 -5.04
C ALA A 116 1.65 -9.25 -4.82
N PHE A 117 1.08 -10.42 -5.11
CA PHE A 117 1.78 -11.70 -4.98
C PHE A 117 3.04 -11.77 -5.86
N PHE A 118 2.91 -11.49 -7.16
CA PHE A 118 4.03 -11.59 -8.08
C PHE A 118 5.07 -10.48 -7.90
N THR A 119 4.70 -9.33 -7.35
CA THR A 119 5.67 -8.31 -6.90
C THR A 119 6.56 -8.87 -5.80
N VAL A 120 5.98 -9.49 -4.76
CA VAL A 120 6.76 -10.13 -3.70
C VAL A 120 7.62 -11.27 -4.25
N GLN A 121 7.04 -12.15 -5.09
CA GLN A 121 7.78 -13.26 -5.70
C GLN A 121 9.00 -12.77 -6.48
N SER A 122 8.84 -11.73 -7.32
CA SER A 122 9.93 -11.22 -8.16
C SER A 122 11.01 -10.50 -7.36
N LEU A 123 10.63 -9.80 -6.27
CA LEU A 123 11.56 -9.05 -5.43
C LEU A 123 12.16 -9.88 -4.28
N SER A 124 11.57 -11.03 -3.94
CA SER A 124 12.00 -11.86 -2.81
C SER A 124 13.48 -12.29 -2.86
N PRO A 125 14.10 -12.55 -4.04
CA PRO A 125 15.52 -12.86 -4.09
C PRO A 125 16.41 -11.69 -3.70
N LEU A 126 15.94 -10.46 -3.82
CA LEU A 126 16.66 -9.23 -3.48
C LEU A 126 16.53 -8.84 -2.02
N LEU A 127 15.53 -9.35 -1.29
CA LEU A 127 15.33 -9.02 0.12
C LEU A 127 16.50 -9.50 0.96
N ASN A 128 16.93 -8.67 1.92
CA ASN A 128 17.85 -9.06 2.95
C ASN A 128 17.17 -9.99 3.96
N ASP A 129 17.89 -10.99 4.45
CA ASP A 129 17.44 -11.76 5.59
C ASP A 129 17.29 -10.82 6.80
N GLY A 130 16.25 -11.01 7.60
CA GLY A 130 15.87 -10.08 8.66
C GLY A 130 15.15 -8.80 8.18
N GLY A 131 14.89 -8.68 6.88
CA GLY A 131 14.11 -7.57 6.31
C GLY A 131 12.63 -7.61 6.65
N ALA A 132 11.83 -6.75 5.99
CA ALA A 132 10.40 -6.73 6.21
C ALA A 132 9.60 -6.46 4.92
N ILE A 133 8.42 -7.07 4.83
CA ILE A 133 7.38 -6.81 3.84
C ILE A 133 6.16 -6.24 4.56
N VAL A 134 5.62 -5.14 4.07
CA VAL A 134 4.38 -4.54 4.59
C VAL A 134 3.38 -4.42 3.44
N PHE A 135 2.25 -5.08 3.58
CA PHE A 135 1.12 -4.96 2.66
C PHE A 135 0.16 -3.87 3.13
N THR A 136 -0.38 -3.11 2.18
CA THR A 136 -1.53 -2.23 2.43
C THR A 136 -2.80 -2.97 2.05
N THR A 137 -3.57 -3.34 3.06
CA THR A 137 -4.92 -3.93 2.94
C THR A 137 -5.99 -2.85 3.05
N VAL A 138 -7.08 -3.12 3.71
CA VAL A 138 -8.15 -2.19 4.04
C VAL A 138 -8.82 -2.63 5.33
N ALA A 139 -9.30 -1.70 6.11
CA ALA A 139 -10.18 -1.97 7.25
C ALA A 139 -11.57 -2.42 6.72
N ASN A 140 -11.75 -3.73 6.57
CA ASN A 140 -12.84 -4.34 5.79
C ASN A 140 -13.94 -4.99 6.65
N ASP A 141 -13.95 -4.71 7.96
CA ASP A 141 -14.95 -5.29 8.87
C ASP A 141 -16.33 -4.62 8.74
N LEU A 142 -16.43 -3.50 8.00
CA LEU A 142 -17.70 -2.90 7.61
C LEU A 142 -18.00 -3.17 6.13
N ILE A 143 -19.19 -3.68 5.89
CA ILE A 143 -19.66 -4.06 4.57
C ILE A 143 -20.28 -2.84 3.89
N PHE A 144 -19.71 -2.43 2.75
CA PHE A 144 -20.25 -1.35 1.92
C PHE A 144 -20.80 -1.90 0.61
N PRO A 145 -22.05 -1.57 0.26
CA PRO A 145 -22.55 -1.82 -1.08
C PRO A 145 -21.65 -1.19 -2.14
N GLY A 146 -21.44 -1.91 -3.24
CA GLY A 146 -20.61 -1.41 -4.35
C GLY A 146 -19.12 -1.73 -4.25
N LEU A 147 -18.64 -2.38 -3.19
CA LEU A 147 -17.21 -2.70 -3.03
C LEU A 147 -16.89 -4.20 -3.11
N SER A 148 -17.77 -5.04 -3.66
CA SER A 148 -17.61 -6.50 -3.66
C SER A 148 -16.31 -6.98 -4.29
N ALA A 149 -15.96 -6.51 -5.49
CA ALA A 149 -14.73 -6.88 -6.19
C ALA A 149 -13.48 -6.35 -5.45
N TYR A 150 -13.53 -5.10 -4.98
CA TYR A 150 -12.45 -4.48 -4.21
C TYR A 150 -12.21 -5.22 -2.89
N SER A 151 -13.23 -5.38 -2.06
CA SER A 151 -13.14 -6.04 -0.76
C SER A 151 -12.67 -7.49 -0.91
N GLY A 152 -13.24 -8.23 -1.87
CA GLY A 152 -12.81 -9.61 -2.16
C GLY A 152 -11.34 -9.68 -2.57
N SER A 153 -10.86 -8.76 -3.42
CA SER A 153 -9.46 -8.72 -3.83
C SER A 153 -8.51 -8.36 -2.67
N LYS A 154 -8.92 -7.49 -1.74
CA LYS A 154 -8.12 -7.12 -0.57
C LYS A 154 -8.10 -8.21 0.50
N GLU A 155 -9.21 -8.95 0.70
CA GLU A 155 -9.20 -10.14 1.54
C GLU A 155 -8.30 -11.25 0.98
N ALA A 156 -8.26 -11.41 -0.35
CA ALA A 156 -7.32 -12.33 -0.98
C ALA A 156 -5.85 -11.91 -0.72
N VAL A 157 -5.51 -10.61 -0.77
CA VAL A 157 -4.18 -10.10 -0.37
C VAL A 157 -3.88 -10.43 1.09
N ARG A 158 -4.84 -10.24 1.98
CA ARG A 158 -4.71 -10.57 3.42
C ARG A 158 -4.35 -12.04 3.61
N ALA A 159 -5.13 -12.93 2.98
CA ALA A 159 -4.86 -14.38 3.04
C ALA A 159 -3.47 -14.74 2.47
N VAL A 160 -3.09 -14.16 1.34
CA VAL A 160 -1.75 -14.34 0.74
C VAL A 160 -0.66 -13.89 1.70
N ALA A 161 -0.79 -12.72 2.29
CA ALA A 161 0.22 -12.17 3.21
C ALA A 161 0.42 -13.07 4.45
N HIS A 162 -0.66 -13.65 4.98
CA HIS A 162 -0.58 -14.61 6.09
C HIS A 162 0.22 -15.87 5.73
N VAL A 163 0.03 -16.42 4.53
CA VAL A 163 0.82 -17.57 4.06
C VAL A 163 2.28 -17.18 3.85
N LEU A 164 2.54 -16.06 3.20
CA LEU A 164 3.91 -15.57 2.98
C LEU A 164 4.63 -15.28 4.29
N ALA A 165 3.95 -14.85 5.35
CA ALA A 165 4.56 -14.67 6.67
C ALA A 165 5.18 -15.97 7.19
N ALA A 166 4.52 -17.11 6.97
CA ALA A 166 5.08 -18.42 7.33
C ALA A 166 6.22 -18.85 6.40
N GLU A 167 6.10 -18.62 5.10
CA GLU A 167 7.12 -19.00 4.11
C GLU A 167 8.44 -18.23 4.28
N PHE A 168 8.38 -17.00 4.77
CA PHE A 168 9.55 -16.14 4.99
C PHE A 168 10.25 -16.34 6.35
N LEU A 169 9.69 -17.12 7.28
CA LEU A 169 10.30 -17.38 8.59
C LEU A 169 11.74 -17.91 8.53
N PRO A 170 12.11 -18.85 7.61
CA PRO A 170 13.48 -19.35 7.53
C PRO A 170 14.52 -18.27 7.21
N ARG A 171 14.08 -17.18 6.57
CA ARG A 171 14.89 -16.01 6.24
C ARG A 171 14.78 -14.89 7.28
N GLN A 172 14.01 -15.10 8.34
CA GLN A 172 13.69 -14.08 9.35
C GLN A 172 13.11 -12.79 8.78
N ILE A 173 12.50 -12.85 7.57
CA ILE A 173 11.81 -11.73 6.96
C ILE A 173 10.41 -11.66 7.57
N ARG A 174 10.07 -10.50 8.13
CA ARG A 174 8.76 -10.26 8.74
C ARG A 174 7.78 -9.81 7.67
N VAL A 175 6.57 -10.33 7.71
CA VAL A 175 5.47 -9.94 6.82
C VAL A 175 4.33 -9.44 7.67
N ASN A 176 3.97 -8.17 7.51
CA ASN A 176 2.87 -7.54 8.25
C ASN A 176 1.96 -6.78 7.29
N LEU A 177 0.81 -6.36 7.81
CA LEU A 177 -0.21 -5.66 7.05
C LEU A 177 -0.58 -4.37 7.78
N VAL A 178 -0.77 -3.29 7.02
CA VAL A 178 -1.43 -2.08 7.51
C VAL A 178 -2.80 -1.99 6.86
N ALA A 179 -3.84 -1.80 7.67
CA ALA A 179 -5.24 -1.75 7.25
C ALA A 179 -5.81 -0.34 7.44
N PRO A 180 -5.75 0.53 6.42
CA PRO A 180 -6.33 1.87 6.51
C PRO A 180 -7.85 1.84 6.49
N GLY A 181 -8.48 2.73 7.27
CA GLY A 181 -9.88 3.11 7.13
C GLY A 181 -10.05 4.24 6.10
N TYR A 182 -10.90 5.21 6.43
CA TYR A 182 -11.04 6.43 5.63
C TYR A 182 -9.81 7.33 5.79
N ILE A 183 -9.00 7.42 4.73
CA ILE A 183 -7.76 8.23 4.70
C ILE A 183 -7.91 9.33 3.67
N LYS A 184 -7.64 10.57 4.06
CA LYS A 184 -7.64 11.71 3.17
C LYS A 184 -6.50 11.61 2.17
N THR A 185 -6.82 11.25 0.94
CA THR A 185 -5.89 11.17 -0.20
C THR A 185 -6.45 12.00 -1.37
N PRO A 186 -5.66 12.33 -2.39
CA PRO A 186 -6.17 13.07 -3.56
C PRO A 186 -7.37 12.41 -4.26
N THR A 187 -7.50 11.08 -4.16
CA THR A 187 -8.59 10.30 -4.80
C THR A 187 -9.52 9.62 -3.79
N MET A 188 -9.29 9.80 -2.49
CA MET A 188 -9.93 9.00 -1.43
C MET A 188 -9.79 7.48 -1.63
N GLY A 189 -8.82 7.05 -2.44
CA GLY A 189 -8.59 5.64 -2.77
C GLY A 189 -9.51 5.04 -3.84
N VAL A 190 -10.47 5.79 -4.35
CA VAL A 190 -11.46 5.35 -5.33
C VAL A 190 -11.21 6.02 -6.69
N VAL A 191 -11.28 5.23 -7.75
CA VAL A 191 -11.09 5.72 -9.13
C VAL A 191 -12.43 6.18 -9.71
N GLY A 192 -12.39 7.29 -10.46
CA GLY A 192 -13.54 7.77 -11.25
C GLY A 192 -14.52 8.68 -10.52
N LEU A 193 -14.29 8.99 -9.24
CA LEU A 193 -15.14 9.96 -8.52
C LEU A 193 -14.96 11.37 -9.06
N SER A 194 -16.08 12.07 -9.26
CA SER A 194 -16.12 13.52 -9.44
C SER A 194 -15.65 14.26 -8.18
N ASP A 195 -15.39 15.56 -8.29
CA ASP A 195 -15.00 16.38 -7.14
C ASP A 195 -16.10 16.48 -6.08
N GLU A 196 -17.37 16.36 -6.46
CA GLU A 196 -18.52 16.38 -5.57
C GLU A 196 -18.62 15.04 -4.81
N GLU A 197 -18.64 13.92 -5.53
CA GLU A 197 -18.66 12.57 -4.93
C GLU A 197 -17.48 12.34 -4.00
N ARG A 198 -16.32 12.87 -4.33
CA ARG A 198 -15.14 12.78 -3.46
C ARG A 198 -15.30 13.54 -2.15
N ARG A 199 -15.91 14.74 -2.19
CA ARG A 199 -16.22 15.51 -0.97
C ARG A 199 -17.26 14.81 -0.12
N GLU A 200 -18.31 14.26 -0.73
CA GLU A 200 -19.32 13.48 -0.03
C GLU A 200 -18.70 12.24 0.64
N PHE A 201 -17.82 11.54 -0.06
CA PHE A 201 -17.12 10.38 0.48
C PHE A 201 -16.16 10.77 1.62
N GLU A 202 -15.48 11.92 1.53
CA GLU A 202 -14.65 12.46 2.62
C GLU A 202 -15.50 12.83 3.84
N GLU A 203 -16.65 13.45 3.64
CA GLU A 203 -17.58 13.79 4.71
C GLU A 203 -18.17 12.54 5.37
N GLN A 204 -18.65 11.58 4.57
CA GLN A 204 -19.12 10.30 5.06
C GLN A 204 -18.06 9.60 5.92
N GLY A 205 -16.81 9.58 5.48
CA GLY A 205 -15.69 9.00 6.21
C GLY A 205 -15.52 9.64 7.60
N SER A 206 -15.55 10.97 7.67
CA SER A 206 -15.42 11.70 8.92
C SER A 206 -16.59 11.48 9.88
N GLN A 207 -17.80 11.33 9.34
CA GLN A 207 -19.01 11.06 10.15
C GLN A 207 -19.03 9.61 10.68
N THR A 208 -18.64 8.65 9.83
CA THR A 208 -18.69 7.22 10.13
C THR A 208 -17.56 6.79 11.06
N THR A 209 -16.36 7.35 10.89
CA THR A 209 -15.20 7.04 11.73
C THR A 209 -15.47 7.42 13.20
N PRO A 210 -15.27 6.52 14.18
CA PRO A 210 -15.48 6.84 15.61
C PRO A 210 -14.68 8.04 16.11
N LEU A 211 -13.44 8.26 15.65
CA LEU A 211 -12.64 9.45 15.97
C LEU A 211 -13.13 10.74 15.30
N LYS A 212 -14.25 10.70 14.52
CA LYS A 212 -14.91 11.85 13.89
C LYS A 212 -14.01 12.68 12.97
N ARG A 213 -13.08 12.02 12.32
CA ARG A 213 -12.25 12.56 11.25
C ARG A 213 -11.73 11.46 10.35
N ASN A 214 -11.34 11.81 9.17
CA ASN A 214 -10.50 10.94 8.33
C ASN A 214 -9.07 10.88 8.87
N GLY A 215 -8.39 9.76 8.66
CA GLY A 215 -6.96 9.65 8.90
C GLY A 215 -6.17 10.42 7.85
N THR A 216 -4.88 10.63 8.10
CA THR A 216 -3.95 11.24 7.15
C THR A 216 -3.03 10.19 6.54
N VAL A 217 -2.42 10.53 5.40
CA VAL A 217 -1.46 9.63 4.74
C VAL A 217 -0.20 9.43 5.60
N GLU A 218 0.16 10.42 6.42
CA GLU A 218 1.29 10.37 7.35
C GLU A 218 1.03 9.39 8.51
N GLU A 219 -0.21 9.29 9.00
CA GLU A 219 -0.58 8.33 10.03
C GLU A 219 -0.44 6.88 9.51
N VAL A 220 -0.84 6.63 8.27
CA VAL A 220 -0.63 5.32 7.62
C VAL A 220 0.85 5.05 7.39
N ALA A 221 1.60 6.04 6.89
CA ALA A 221 3.03 5.92 6.67
C ALA A 221 3.78 5.61 7.98
N ALA A 222 3.45 6.28 9.07
CA ALA A 222 4.04 6.02 10.40
C ALA A 222 3.82 4.58 10.86
N ALA A 223 2.60 4.05 10.70
CA ALA A 223 2.29 2.66 11.03
C ALA A 223 3.04 1.66 10.14
N ALA A 224 3.07 1.90 8.82
CA ALA A 224 3.80 1.05 7.88
C ALA A 224 5.31 1.00 8.19
N LEU A 225 5.91 2.15 8.50
CA LEU A 225 7.32 2.25 8.87
C LEU A 225 7.61 1.62 10.24
N PHE A 226 6.70 1.75 11.21
CA PHE A 226 6.80 1.03 12.48
C PHE A 226 6.83 -0.48 12.25
N LEU A 227 5.92 -1.02 11.45
CA LEU A 227 5.87 -2.45 11.12
C LEU A 227 7.13 -2.92 10.37
N ALA A 228 7.68 -2.08 9.50
CA ALA A 228 8.88 -2.41 8.74
C ALA A 228 10.16 -2.38 9.60
N ALA A 229 10.32 -1.38 10.48
CA ALA A 229 11.62 -1.09 11.10
C ALA A 229 11.66 -1.35 12.61
N ASP A 230 10.58 -1.01 13.34
CA ASP A 230 10.60 -0.98 14.81
C ASP A 230 9.94 -2.23 15.43
N ALA A 231 8.94 -2.80 14.77
CA ALA A 231 8.21 -3.99 15.25
C ALA A 231 9.01 -5.28 15.03
N THR A 232 10.23 -5.34 15.57
CA THR A 232 11.22 -6.40 15.26
C THR A 232 10.82 -7.80 15.76
N PHE A 233 9.86 -7.89 16.67
CA PHE A 233 9.34 -9.17 17.19
C PHE A 233 7.88 -9.41 16.75
N SER A 234 7.42 -8.73 15.66
CA SER A 234 6.07 -8.87 15.15
C SER A 234 6.10 -9.30 13.69
N THR A 235 5.47 -10.42 13.38
CA THR A 235 5.18 -10.90 12.03
C THR A 235 3.76 -11.42 11.97
N ASN A 236 3.14 -11.41 10.82
CA ASN A 236 1.76 -11.86 10.60
C ASN A 236 0.70 -11.04 11.36
N VAL A 237 0.99 -9.76 11.60
CA VAL A 237 0.07 -8.82 12.28
C VAL A 237 -0.57 -7.92 11.23
N GLU A 238 -1.89 -7.77 11.31
CA GLU A 238 -2.59 -6.69 10.64
C GLU A 238 -2.83 -5.54 11.63
N PHE A 239 -2.35 -4.36 11.28
CA PHE A 239 -2.42 -3.16 12.12
C PHE A 239 -3.43 -2.17 11.53
N PRO A 240 -4.59 -1.97 12.18
CA PRO A 240 -5.59 -1.03 11.69
C PRO A 240 -5.14 0.42 11.93
N VAL A 241 -5.32 1.26 10.91
CA VAL A 241 -5.14 2.72 10.95
C VAL A 241 -6.45 3.34 10.47
N ASP A 242 -7.49 3.22 11.27
CA ASP A 242 -8.87 3.37 10.84
C ASP A 242 -9.72 4.26 11.79
N GLY A 243 -9.11 4.81 12.82
CA GLY A 243 -9.83 5.62 13.82
C GLY A 243 -10.92 4.87 14.58
N GLY A 244 -10.79 3.53 14.69
CA GLY A 244 -11.75 2.64 15.34
C GLY A 244 -12.89 2.16 14.43
N PHE A 245 -12.83 2.45 13.13
CA PHE A 245 -13.88 2.18 12.16
C PHE A 245 -14.25 0.70 12.07
N ALA A 246 -13.25 -0.17 11.88
CA ALA A 246 -13.46 -1.61 11.75
C ALA A 246 -13.30 -2.37 13.09
N GLN A 247 -13.31 -1.66 14.21
CA GLN A 247 -13.10 -2.25 15.55
C GLN A 247 -14.40 -2.39 16.37
N GLY A 248 -15.55 -2.19 15.72
CA GLY A 248 -16.85 -2.26 16.40
C GLY A 248 -17.08 -1.16 17.43
N LEU A 249 -16.29 -0.10 17.39
CA LEU A 249 -16.48 1.03 18.29
C LEU A 249 -17.65 1.89 17.82
N SER A 250 -18.65 2.09 18.71
CA SER A 250 -19.64 3.14 18.52
C SER A 250 -19.13 4.43 19.16
N GLY A 251 -19.22 5.55 18.43
CA GLY A 251 -18.94 6.85 19.05
C GLY A 251 -19.83 7.06 20.28
N ALA A 252 -19.28 7.62 21.36
CA ALA A 252 -20.09 8.04 22.49
C ALA A 252 -21.11 9.10 22.01
N HIS A 253 -22.38 8.91 22.32
CA HIS A 253 -23.48 9.84 22.04
C HIS A 253 -23.43 11.01 22.99
#